data_19a491cb59ff51efef7f038f472a9aa5
#
_entry.id   19a491cb59ff51efef7f038f472a9aa5
#
_cell.length_a   1.000
_cell.length_b   1.000
_cell.length_c   1.000
_cell.angle_alpha   90.00
_cell.angle_beta   90.00
_cell.angle_gamma   90.00
#
_symmetry.space_group_name_H-M   'P 1'
#
loop_
_entity.id
_entity.type
_entity.pdbx_description
1 polymer ?
#
loop_
_entity_poly.entity_id
_entity_poly.type
_entity_poly.pdbx_seq_one_letter_code
_entity_poly.pdbx_strand_id
1 'polypeptide(L)'
;MAGGTVKYRHLSRNSAARVALLRGLVTQLVQFEHIHTTYAKAKEAQRMAEKLITLAKRDNEPGRRSAQGILYTPTTTLPKLLGELRNRYLTREGGYTRVVRTESKNTYDQGESAILEFVDGPKDSRFMMTAKTVARDRMLGQEHTPVTRTNIKKVTQFRGEVPFEEM
;
A
#
# COMPACT_ATOMS: atom_id res chain seq x y z
N MET A 1 15.18 17.83 29.23
CA MET A 1 14.11 17.56 28.23
C MET A 1 14.12 16.09 27.88
N ALA A 2 13.08 15.37 28.23
CA ALA A 2 12.91 13.96 27.90
C ALA A 2 12.46 13.80 26.44
N GLY A 3 13.27 14.28 25.52
CA GLY A 3 13.04 14.16 24.09
C GLY A 3 14.04 13.20 23.46
N GLY A 4 14.02 11.94 23.88
CA GLY A 4 14.71 10.89 23.14
C GLY A 4 14.24 10.92 21.70
N THR A 5 15.08 10.47 20.79
CA THR A 5 14.79 10.36 19.35
C THR A 5 13.56 9.47 19.13
N VAL A 6 12.37 10.07 19.19
CA VAL A 6 11.11 9.31 19.03
C VAL A 6 11.00 8.86 17.58
N LYS A 7 11.28 7.59 17.32
CA LYS A 7 11.20 6.97 15.99
C LYS A 7 9.78 6.65 15.54
N TYR A 8 8.80 6.72 16.48
CA TYR A 8 7.42 6.29 16.25
C TYR A 8 6.44 7.32 16.78
N ARG A 9 5.33 7.53 16.07
CA ARG A 9 4.20 8.33 16.58
C ARG A 9 3.39 7.49 17.57
N HIS A 10 3.04 8.09 18.70
CA HIS A 10 2.20 7.44 19.72
C HIS A 10 0.72 7.35 19.30
N LEU A 11 0.26 8.21 18.40
CA LEU A 11 -1.12 8.29 17.93
C LEU A 11 -2.12 8.50 19.08
N SER A 12 -1.69 9.22 20.12
CA SER A 12 -2.46 9.49 21.35
C SER A 12 -2.97 8.23 22.05
N ARG A 13 -2.20 7.13 22.00
CA ARG A 13 -2.56 5.82 22.56
C ARG A 13 -1.42 5.24 23.38
N ASN A 14 -1.77 4.36 24.33
CA ASN A 14 -0.80 3.49 24.97
C ASN A 14 -0.25 2.45 23.98
N SER A 15 0.84 1.78 24.35
CA SER A 15 1.53 0.83 23.45
C SER A 15 0.60 -0.28 22.93
N ALA A 16 -0.19 -0.89 23.82
CA ALA A 16 -1.09 -1.99 23.48
C ALA A 16 -2.18 -1.54 22.48
N ALA A 17 -2.86 -0.44 22.76
CA ALA A 17 -3.90 0.11 21.88
C ALA A 17 -3.32 0.61 20.54
N ARG A 18 -2.07 1.14 20.53
CA ARG A 18 -1.38 1.51 19.30
C ARG A 18 -1.11 0.29 18.42
N VAL A 19 -0.58 -0.78 18.99
CA VAL A 19 -0.32 -2.03 18.25
C VAL A 19 -1.63 -2.62 17.72
N ALA A 20 -2.69 -2.65 18.53
CA ALA A 20 -4.01 -3.12 18.11
C ALA A 20 -4.54 -2.32 16.90
N LEU A 21 -4.45 -0.99 16.94
CA LEU A 21 -4.83 -0.12 15.82
C LEU A 21 -4.05 -0.46 14.54
N LEU A 22 -2.73 -0.57 14.64
CA LEU A 22 -1.88 -0.83 13.47
C LEU A 22 -2.13 -2.22 12.88
N ARG A 23 -2.32 -3.24 13.72
CA ARG A 23 -2.71 -4.58 13.28
C ARG A 23 -4.04 -4.56 12.53
N GLY A 24 -5.05 -3.83 13.03
CA GLY A 24 -6.35 -3.67 12.37
C GLY A 24 -6.20 -3.02 10.99
N LEU A 25 -5.43 -1.93 10.88
CA LEU A 25 -5.18 -1.25 9.60
C LEU A 25 -4.45 -2.14 8.60
N VAL A 26 -3.44 -2.89 9.05
CA VAL A 26 -2.68 -3.81 8.17
C VAL A 26 -3.55 -4.99 7.72
N THR A 27 -4.40 -5.52 8.60
CA THR A 27 -5.36 -6.58 8.23
C THR A 27 -6.31 -6.10 7.14
N GLN A 28 -6.90 -4.91 7.31
CA GLN A 28 -7.75 -4.29 6.30
C GLN A 28 -6.99 -4.00 4.99
N LEU A 29 -5.73 -3.56 5.08
CA LEU A 29 -4.90 -3.33 3.90
C LEU A 29 -4.68 -4.62 3.10
N VAL A 30 -4.39 -5.75 3.76
CA VAL A 30 -4.26 -7.04 3.08
C VAL A 30 -5.58 -7.46 2.43
N GLN A 31 -6.69 -7.25 3.12
CA GLN A 31 -8.01 -7.63 2.63
C GLN A 31 -8.46 -6.81 1.40
N PHE A 32 -8.33 -5.48 1.48
CA PHE A 32 -8.87 -4.54 0.49
C PHE A 32 -7.84 -3.95 -0.47
N GLU A 33 -6.54 -4.17 -0.23
CA GLU A 33 -5.38 -3.65 -0.96
C GLU A 33 -5.20 -2.13 -0.92
N HIS A 34 -6.18 -1.38 -0.49
CA HIS A 34 -6.08 0.04 -0.19
C HIS A 34 -6.99 0.41 0.98
N ILE A 35 -6.56 1.36 1.79
CA ILE A 35 -7.34 1.91 2.90
C ILE A 35 -7.20 3.43 2.94
N HIS A 36 -8.27 4.12 3.32
CA HIS A 36 -8.27 5.55 3.55
C HIS A 36 -8.30 5.86 5.05
N THR A 37 -7.29 6.57 5.54
CA THR A 37 -7.12 6.89 6.96
C THR A 37 -6.36 8.22 7.14
N THR A 38 -6.10 8.64 8.36
CA THR A 38 -5.27 9.83 8.60
C THR A 38 -3.82 9.58 8.19
N TYR A 39 -3.14 10.59 7.68
CA TYR A 39 -1.77 10.50 7.22
C TYR A 39 -0.81 9.91 8.27
N ALA A 40 -0.94 10.34 9.53
CA ALA A 40 -0.12 9.84 10.63
C ALA A 40 -0.29 8.32 10.83
N LYS A 41 -1.54 7.81 10.83
CA LYS A 41 -1.84 6.38 10.95
C LYS A 41 -1.33 5.58 9.74
N ALA A 42 -1.52 6.12 8.51
CA ALA A 42 -1.03 5.51 7.28
C ALA A 42 0.48 5.30 7.32
N LYS A 43 1.25 6.32 7.73
CA LYS A 43 2.72 6.25 7.83
C LYS A 43 3.22 5.24 8.86
N GLU A 44 2.53 5.09 9.99
CA GLU A 44 2.91 4.08 10.99
C GLU A 44 2.50 2.67 10.54
N ALA A 45 1.31 2.51 9.93
CA ALA A 45 0.86 1.23 9.38
C ALA A 45 1.74 0.76 8.21
N GLN A 46 2.26 1.68 7.39
CA GLN A 46 3.16 1.40 6.29
C GLN A 46 4.34 0.52 6.72
N ARG A 47 5.02 0.87 7.81
CA ARG A 47 6.17 0.12 8.32
C ARG A 47 5.82 -1.34 8.67
N MET A 48 4.66 -1.54 9.27
CA MET A 48 4.18 -2.87 9.64
C MET A 48 3.77 -3.68 8.39
N ALA A 49 3.14 -3.05 7.41
CA ALA A 49 2.78 -3.66 6.14
C ALA A 49 4.02 -4.08 5.32
N GLU A 50 5.03 -3.23 5.23
CA GLU A 50 6.31 -3.56 4.57
C GLU A 50 6.98 -4.78 5.21
N LYS A 51 7.03 -4.81 6.56
CA LYS A 51 7.54 -5.97 7.30
C LYS A 51 6.74 -7.23 7.01
N LEU A 52 5.40 -7.13 6.93
CA LEU A 52 4.52 -8.26 6.67
C LEU A 52 4.79 -8.89 5.29
N ILE A 53 4.95 -8.07 4.24
CA ILE A 53 5.32 -8.57 2.90
C ILE A 53 6.70 -9.21 2.91
N THR A 54 7.67 -8.63 3.59
CA THR A 54 9.02 -9.21 3.73
C THR A 54 8.97 -10.60 4.40
N LEU A 55 8.14 -10.77 5.43
CA LEU A 55 7.93 -12.08 6.08
C LEU A 55 7.29 -13.08 5.12
N ALA A 56 6.29 -12.65 4.34
CA ALA A 56 5.64 -13.49 3.34
C ALA A 56 6.61 -13.95 2.24
N LYS A 57 7.52 -13.08 1.79
CA LYS A 57 8.54 -13.41 0.78
C LYS A 57 9.53 -14.48 1.25
N ARG A 58 9.91 -14.46 2.54
CA ARG A 58 10.84 -15.45 3.11
C ARG A 58 10.28 -16.86 3.11
N ASP A 59 8.95 -17.01 3.19
CA ASP A 59 8.21 -18.27 3.13
C ASP A 59 8.74 -19.39 4.05
N ASN A 60 9.24 -19.02 5.20
CA ASN A 60 9.66 -19.95 6.24
C ASN A 60 8.63 -20.03 7.37
N GLU A 61 8.63 -21.14 8.11
CA GLU A 61 7.66 -21.35 9.20
C GLU A 61 7.68 -20.25 10.28
N PRO A 62 8.85 -19.78 10.76
CA PRO A 62 8.89 -18.65 11.69
C PRO A 62 8.28 -17.36 11.09
N GLY A 63 8.48 -17.12 9.80
CA GLY A 63 7.90 -15.98 9.09
C GLY A 63 6.37 -16.07 9.01
N ARG A 64 5.83 -17.24 8.70
CA ARG A 64 4.38 -17.50 8.67
C ARG A 64 3.73 -17.29 10.04
N ARG A 65 4.32 -17.80 11.11
CA ARG A 65 3.86 -17.58 12.50
C ARG A 65 3.89 -16.09 12.87
N SER A 66 4.96 -15.40 12.51
CA SER A 66 5.09 -13.97 12.76
C SER A 66 4.04 -13.17 11.98
N ALA A 67 3.77 -13.51 10.72
CA ALA A 67 2.71 -12.90 9.92
C ALA A 67 1.32 -13.15 10.50
N GLN A 68 1.04 -14.39 10.95
CA GLN A 68 -0.19 -14.73 11.64
C GLN A 68 -0.39 -13.91 12.93
N GLY A 69 0.68 -13.67 13.69
CA GLY A 69 0.65 -12.83 14.89
C GLY A 69 0.31 -11.36 14.62
N ILE A 70 0.56 -10.86 13.41
CA ILE A 70 0.22 -9.49 13.01
C ILE A 70 -1.26 -9.37 12.59
N LEU A 71 -1.81 -10.37 11.89
CA LEU A 71 -3.14 -10.33 11.30
C LEU A 71 -4.24 -10.72 12.31
N TYR A 72 -5.40 -10.05 12.24
CA TYR A 72 -6.56 -10.42 13.09
C TYR A 72 -7.43 -11.53 12.50
N THR A 73 -7.50 -11.62 11.18
CA THR A 73 -8.30 -12.65 10.46
C THR A 73 -7.38 -13.52 9.61
N PRO A 74 -6.52 -14.36 10.23
CA PRO A 74 -5.49 -15.09 9.49
C PRO A 74 -6.09 -16.09 8.50
N THR A 75 -7.23 -16.70 8.78
CA THR A 75 -7.90 -17.67 7.90
C THR A 75 -8.20 -17.13 6.50
N THR A 76 -8.55 -15.86 6.39
CA THR A 76 -8.88 -15.20 5.12
C THR A 76 -7.70 -14.45 4.52
N THR A 77 -6.86 -13.85 5.36
CA THR A 77 -5.80 -12.94 4.90
C THR A 77 -4.47 -13.64 4.62
N LEU A 78 -4.15 -14.75 5.30
CA LEU A 78 -2.92 -15.51 5.04
C LEU A 78 -2.87 -16.14 3.63
N PRO A 79 -3.95 -16.78 3.12
CA PRO A 79 -3.93 -17.31 1.76
C PRO A 79 -3.66 -16.21 0.72
N LYS A 80 -4.29 -15.04 0.86
CA LYS A 80 -4.04 -13.89 -0.02
C LYS A 80 -2.61 -13.36 0.11
N LEU A 81 -2.10 -13.25 1.33
CA LEU A 81 -0.75 -12.77 1.61
C LEU A 81 0.34 -13.69 1.02
N LEU A 82 0.24 -15.00 1.27
CA LEU A 82 1.26 -15.99 0.86
C LEU A 82 1.13 -16.41 -0.61
N GLY A 83 -0.08 -16.31 -1.17
CA GLY A 83 -0.33 -16.59 -2.58
C GLY A 83 -0.14 -15.34 -3.44
N GLU A 84 -1.18 -14.53 -3.55
CA GLU A 84 -1.26 -13.40 -4.48
C GLU A 84 -0.21 -12.31 -4.21
N LEU A 85 -0.17 -11.78 -2.98
CA LEU A 85 0.71 -10.66 -2.66
C LEU A 85 2.19 -11.07 -2.67
N ARG A 86 2.51 -12.26 -2.16
CA ARG A 86 3.88 -12.79 -2.23
C ARG A 86 4.36 -12.89 -3.67
N ASN A 87 3.59 -13.52 -4.56
CA ASN A 87 3.96 -13.70 -5.96
C ASN A 87 4.12 -12.36 -6.69
N ARG A 88 3.24 -11.39 -6.42
CA ARG A 88 3.33 -10.02 -6.96
C ARG A 88 4.66 -9.34 -6.63
N TYR A 89 5.20 -9.56 -5.45
CA TYR A 89 6.37 -8.86 -4.95
C TYR A 89 7.67 -9.67 -4.94
N LEU A 90 7.72 -10.86 -5.51
CA LEU A 90 8.94 -11.70 -5.52
C LEU A 90 10.15 -10.97 -6.07
N THR A 91 9.98 -10.24 -7.17
CA THR A 91 11.05 -9.50 -7.86
C THR A 91 11.34 -8.12 -7.28
N ARG A 92 10.43 -7.58 -6.45
CA ARG A 92 10.58 -6.25 -5.87
C ARG A 92 11.34 -6.33 -4.55
N GLU A 93 12.45 -5.59 -4.40
CA GLU A 93 13.27 -5.64 -3.19
C GLU A 93 12.71 -4.83 -2.00
N GLY A 94 11.79 -3.89 -2.23
CA GLY A 94 11.15 -3.09 -1.20
C GLY A 94 10.18 -2.07 -1.77
N GLY A 95 9.56 -1.24 -0.89
CA GLY A 95 8.59 -0.24 -1.32
C GLY A 95 7.31 -0.88 -1.86
N TYR A 96 6.78 -1.86 -1.14
CA TYR A 96 5.55 -2.58 -1.50
C TYR A 96 4.30 -1.76 -1.33
N THR A 97 4.39 -0.65 -0.60
CA THR A 97 3.25 0.20 -0.24
C THR A 97 3.50 1.65 -0.61
N ARG A 98 2.43 2.37 -0.88
CA ARG A 98 2.46 3.81 -1.14
C ARG A 98 1.45 4.52 -0.25
N VAL A 99 1.84 5.70 0.25
CA VAL A 99 0.95 6.62 0.96
C VAL A 99 0.73 7.84 0.08
N VAL A 100 -0.51 8.04 -0.33
CA VAL A 100 -0.95 9.19 -1.11
C VAL A 100 -1.74 10.11 -0.19
N ARG A 101 -1.33 11.38 -0.05
CA ARG A 101 -2.09 12.38 0.73
C ARG A 101 -3.37 12.74 -0.01
N THR A 102 -4.43 12.91 0.73
CA THR A 102 -5.73 13.36 0.25
C THR A 102 -6.26 14.46 1.15
N GLU A 103 -7.24 15.17 0.67
CA GLU A 103 -7.97 16.14 1.48
C GLU A 103 -8.64 15.48 2.68
N SER A 104 -8.95 16.26 3.70
CA SER A 104 -9.66 15.76 4.88
C SER A 104 -11.02 15.19 4.48
N LYS A 105 -11.39 14.06 5.10
CA LYS A 105 -12.69 13.41 4.88
C LYS A 105 -13.87 14.23 5.40
N ASN A 106 -13.63 14.99 6.45
CA ASN A 106 -14.63 15.84 7.12
C ASN A 106 -14.30 17.30 6.89
N THR A 107 -15.30 18.06 6.54
CA THR A 107 -15.18 19.53 6.37
C THR A 107 -14.72 20.23 7.65
N TYR A 108 -15.04 19.65 8.82
CA TYR A 108 -14.68 20.19 10.14
C TYR A 108 -13.35 19.67 10.68
N ASP A 109 -12.83 18.56 10.15
CA ASP A 109 -11.57 17.96 10.56
C ASP A 109 -10.47 18.43 9.61
N GLN A 110 -9.63 19.33 10.07
CA GLN A 110 -8.49 19.83 9.28
C GLN A 110 -7.29 18.88 9.28
N GLY A 111 -7.47 17.67 9.81
CA GLY A 111 -6.44 16.64 9.83
C GLY A 111 -6.17 16.06 8.43
N GLU A 112 -4.90 16.02 8.02
CA GLU A 112 -4.49 15.42 6.77
C GLU A 112 -4.95 13.95 6.68
N SER A 113 -5.67 13.60 5.63
CA SER A 113 -6.02 12.23 5.28
C SER A 113 -5.02 11.63 4.28
N ALA A 114 -4.99 10.34 4.17
CA ALA A 114 -4.17 9.64 3.19
C ALA A 114 -4.76 8.27 2.82
N ILE A 115 -4.47 7.87 1.60
CA ILE A 115 -4.67 6.50 1.13
C ILE A 115 -3.37 5.74 1.32
N LEU A 116 -3.42 4.62 2.02
CA LEU A 116 -2.35 3.63 2.06
C LEU A 116 -2.75 2.47 1.15
N GLU A 117 -1.92 2.15 0.17
CA GLU A 117 -2.19 1.16 -0.86
C GLU A 117 -1.02 0.23 -1.10
N PHE A 118 -1.30 -0.97 -1.60
CA PHE A 118 -0.32 -1.86 -2.18
C PHE A 118 -0.03 -1.47 -3.63
N VAL A 119 1.26 -1.38 -3.96
CA VAL A 119 1.76 -1.02 -5.30
C VAL A 119 1.55 -2.20 -6.26
N ASP A 120 1.43 -1.90 -7.54
CA ASP A 120 1.28 -2.88 -8.63
C ASP A 120 0.02 -3.76 -8.54
N GLY A 121 -0.89 -3.43 -7.64
CA GLY A 121 -2.19 -4.09 -7.52
C GLY A 121 -3.28 -3.47 -8.42
N PRO A 122 -4.45 -4.11 -8.51
CA PRO A 122 -5.57 -3.60 -9.31
C PRO A 122 -6.08 -2.24 -8.81
N LYS A 123 -5.84 -1.93 -7.53
CA LYS A 123 -6.25 -0.68 -6.88
C LYS A 123 -5.10 0.32 -6.69
N ASP A 124 -3.98 0.14 -7.39
CA ASP A 124 -2.87 1.09 -7.39
C ASP A 124 -3.30 2.42 -8.03
N SER A 125 -3.25 3.50 -7.25
CA SER A 125 -3.65 4.85 -7.69
C SER A 125 -2.86 5.33 -8.91
N ARG A 126 -1.57 5.02 -8.97
CA ARG A 126 -0.73 5.40 -10.12
C ARG A 126 -1.19 4.67 -11.39
N PHE A 127 -1.48 3.38 -11.29
CA PHE A 127 -2.01 2.61 -12.40
C PHE A 127 -3.34 3.18 -12.90
N MET A 128 -4.29 3.39 -11.99
CA MET A 128 -5.60 3.93 -12.30
C MET A 128 -5.54 5.29 -12.98
N MET A 129 -4.68 6.19 -12.47
CA MET A 129 -4.50 7.53 -13.07
C MET A 129 -3.83 7.44 -14.44
N THR A 130 -2.81 6.60 -14.58
CA THR A 130 -2.11 6.43 -15.86
C THR A 130 -3.03 5.83 -16.91
N ALA A 131 -3.81 4.81 -16.59
CA ALA A 131 -4.78 4.21 -17.47
C ALA A 131 -5.83 5.22 -17.97
N LYS A 132 -6.38 6.02 -17.04
CA LYS A 132 -7.32 7.10 -17.40
C LYS A 132 -6.70 8.16 -18.32
N THR A 133 -5.44 8.52 -18.06
CA THR A 133 -4.72 9.50 -18.89
C THR A 133 -4.49 8.95 -20.29
N VAL A 134 -4.03 7.71 -20.41
CA VAL A 134 -3.81 7.04 -21.70
C VAL A 134 -5.12 6.92 -22.48
N ALA A 135 -6.20 6.51 -21.83
CA ALA A 135 -7.51 6.41 -22.46
C ALA A 135 -8.00 7.78 -22.97
N ARG A 136 -7.83 8.85 -22.18
CA ARG A 136 -8.18 10.21 -22.58
C ARG A 136 -7.37 10.67 -23.79
N ASP A 137 -6.04 10.49 -23.74
CA ASP A 137 -5.14 10.93 -24.81
C ASP A 137 -5.49 10.21 -26.13
N ARG A 138 -5.84 8.91 -26.07
CA ARG A 138 -6.35 8.15 -27.24
C ARG A 138 -7.66 8.72 -27.79
N MET A 139 -8.63 9.01 -26.92
CA MET A 139 -9.91 9.58 -27.34
C MET A 139 -9.75 10.93 -28.02
N LEU A 140 -8.77 11.72 -27.60
CA LEU A 140 -8.49 13.05 -28.14
C LEU A 140 -7.52 13.02 -29.34
N GLY A 141 -6.96 11.86 -29.69
CA GLY A 141 -5.94 11.73 -30.74
C GLY A 141 -4.64 12.48 -30.42
N GLN A 142 -4.33 12.67 -29.14
CA GLN A 142 -3.16 13.41 -28.67
C GLN A 142 -2.01 12.49 -28.31
N GLU A 143 -0.78 12.93 -28.58
CA GLU A 143 0.40 12.22 -28.14
C GLU A 143 0.57 12.27 -26.61
N HIS A 144 1.11 11.18 -26.05
CA HIS A 144 1.39 11.10 -24.63
C HIS A 144 2.47 12.08 -24.20
N THR A 145 2.22 12.81 -23.12
CA THR A 145 3.20 13.70 -22.51
C THR A 145 4.42 12.91 -21.99
N PRO A 146 5.61 13.54 -21.81
CA PRO A 146 6.78 12.89 -21.24
C PRO A 146 6.50 12.29 -19.85
N VAL A 147 5.65 12.94 -19.05
CA VAL A 147 5.23 12.45 -17.74
C VAL A 147 4.39 11.18 -17.85
N THR A 148 3.44 11.16 -18.79
CA THR A 148 2.62 9.97 -19.08
C THR A 148 3.48 8.80 -19.52
N ARG A 149 4.42 9.01 -20.46
CA ARG A 149 5.39 7.98 -20.91
C ARG A 149 6.24 7.43 -19.75
N THR A 150 6.70 8.29 -18.84
CA THR A 150 7.46 7.87 -17.65
C THR A 150 6.59 7.06 -16.69
N ASN A 151 5.33 7.44 -16.49
CA ASN A 151 4.41 6.70 -15.61
C ASN A 151 4.04 5.35 -16.21
N ILE A 152 3.81 5.25 -17.52
CA ILE A 152 3.60 3.97 -18.22
C ILE A 152 4.78 3.02 -17.92
N LYS A 153 6.03 3.44 -18.16
CA LYS A 153 7.22 2.64 -17.87
C LYS A 153 7.27 2.15 -16.42
N LYS A 154 6.97 3.03 -15.45
CA LYS A 154 7.00 2.67 -14.02
C LYS A 154 5.88 1.71 -13.61
N VAL A 155 4.73 1.78 -14.25
CA VAL A 155 3.58 0.94 -13.95
C VAL A 155 3.73 -0.45 -14.57
N THR A 156 4.31 -0.54 -15.77
CA THR A 156 4.51 -1.82 -16.48
C THR A 156 5.72 -2.60 -15.97
N GLN A 157 6.70 -1.93 -15.37
CA GLN A 157 8.00 -2.52 -14.98
C GLN A 157 7.89 -3.80 -14.13
N PHE A 158 6.90 -3.89 -13.23
CA PHE A 158 6.77 -4.99 -12.28
C PHE A 158 5.47 -5.81 -12.46
N ARG A 159 4.56 -5.35 -13.33
CA ARG A 159 3.28 -6.03 -13.50
C ARG A 159 3.33 -7.22 -14.42
N GLY A 160 4.29 -7.28 -15.33
CA GLY A 160 4.38 -8.35 -16.34
C GLY A 160 3.15 -8.43 -17.25
N GLU A 161 2.32 -7.38 -17.29
CA GLU A 161 1.06 -7.32 -18.00
C GLU A 161 1.18 -6.56 -19.31
N VAL A 162 0.22 -6.81 -20.17
CA VAL A 162 -0.03 -6.23 -21.48
C VAL A 162 0.27 -4.74 -21.50
N PRO A 163 1.09 -4.27 -22.43
CA PRO A 163 1.34 -2.85 -22.61
C PRO A 163 0.01 -2.11 -22.79
N PHE A 164 -0.11 -0.91 -22.21
CA PHE A 164 -1.26 -0.03 -22.40
C PHE A 164 -1.61 0.24 -23.89
N GLU A 165 -0.74 -0.18 -24.80
CA GLU A 165 -0.94 -0.08 -26.24
C GLU A 165 -2.03 -1.02 -26.76
N GLU A 166 -2.36 -2.10 -26.04
CA GLU A 166 -3.37 -3.08 -26.44
C GLU A 166 -4.72 -2.91 -25.70
N MET A 167 -4.81 -2.00 -24.71
CA MET A 167 -6.05 -1.65 -24.03
C MET A 167 -6.66 -0.39 -24.66
#